data_abf68f3101ffd42c218aa86d62cbc3bc
#
_entry.id   abf68f3101ffd42c218aa86d62cbc3bc
#
_cell.length_a   1.000
_cell.length_b   1.000
_cell.length_c   1.000
_cell.angle_alpha   90.00
_cell.angle_beta   90.00
_cell.angle_gamma   90.00
#
_symmetry.space_group_name_H-M   'P 1'
#
loop_
_entity.id
_entity.type
_entity.pdbx_description
1 polymer ?
#
loop_
_entity_poly.entity_id
_entity_poly.type
_entity_poly.pdbx_seq_one_letter_code
_entity_poly.pdbx_strand_id
1 'polypeptide(L)'
;AGRYAYSPDCVAPSAVKSPISPFVPLALDDEGINKQIDDFVSCAQLAKSAGYDGIEIMGSEGYFINQFLVEHTNKREDTWGGSYENRMRLPITIVEKIRSALGENFLLIFRLLLEELLL
;
A
#
# COMPACT_ATOMS: atom_id res chain seq x y z
N ALA A 1 6.44 3.55 -4.53
CA ALA A 1 7.16 4.81 -4.74
C ALA A 1 6.18 5.85 -5.28
N GLY A 2 6.21 7.05 -4.70
CA GLY A 2 5.32 8.12 -5.09
C GLY A 2 5.60 8.66 -6.50
N ARG A 3 4.73 9.55 -6.94
CA ARG A 3 4.73 10.18 -8.27
C ARG A 3 6.06 10.82 -8.68
N TYR A 4 6.93 11.11 -7.70
CA TYR A 4 8.24 11.73 -7.88
C TYR A 4 9.38 10.90 -7.31
N ALA A 5 9.21 9.57 -7.20
CA ALA A 5 10.32 8.73 -6.79
C ALA A 5 11.39 8.70 -7.90
N TYR A 6 12.50 9.33 -7.62
CA TYR A 6 13.68 9.33 -8.49
C TYR A 6 14.58 8.12 -8.25
N SER A 7 14.16 7.18 -7.40
CA SER A 7 14.94 5.99 -7.12
C SER A 7 14.67 4.90 -8.17
N PRO A 8 15.71 4.26 -8.70
CA PRO A 8 15.55 3.07 -9.52
C PRO A 8 15.02 1.86 -8.73
N ASP A 9 15.06 1.93 -7.40
CA ASP A 9 14.65 0.85 -6.48
C ASP A 9 13.17 0.94 -6.08
N CYS A 10 12.33 1.57 -6.90
CA CYS A 10 10.89 1.62 -6.62
C CYS A 10 10.24 0.24 -6.77
N VAL A 11 9.29 -0.04 -5.89
CA VAL A 11 8.56 -1.30 -5.84
C VAL A 11 7.06 -1.09 -6.06
N ALA A 12 6.38 -2.11 -6.58
CA ALA A 12 4.96 -2.07 -6.89
C ALA A 12 4.36 -3.50 -6.88
N PRO A 13 3.03 -3.65 -6.94
CA PRO A 13 2.43 -4.97 -7.13
C PRO A 13 2.85 -5.64 -8.44
N SER A 14 3.04 -4.86 -9.50
CA SER A 14 3.43 -5.33 -10.82
C SER A 14 4.39 -4.34 -11.48
N ALA A 15 5.20 -4.84 -12.42
CA ALA A 15 6.18 -4.04 -13.15
C ALA A 15 5.53 -3.14 -14.22
N VAL A 16 4.54 -2.34 -13.83
CA VAL A 16 3.83 -1.40 -14.70
C VAL A 16 4.46 -0.02 -14.56
N LYS A 17 5.05 0.46 -15.64
CA LYS A 17 5.70 1.78 -15.67
C LYS A 17 4.66 2.90 -15.61
N SER A 18 4.82 3.82 -14.66
CA SER A 18 4.05 5.05 -14.65
C SER A 18 4.45 5.96 -15.81
N PRO A 19 3.50 6.66 -16.47
CA PRO A 19 3.83 7.61 -17.55
C PRO A 19 4.77 8.75 -17.14
N ILE A 20 4.81 9.05 -15.86
CA ILE A 20 5.58 10.17 -15.29
C ILE A 20 6.88 9.74 -14.58
N SER A 21 7.18 8.43 -14.55
CA SER A 21 8.42 7.91 -13.96
C SER A 21 9.36 7.42 -15.06
N PRO A 22 10.67 7.71 -14.96
CA PRO A 22 11.65 7.13 -15.89
C PRO A 22 11.90 5.64 -15.62
N PHE A 23 11.52 5.13 -14.44
CA PHE A 23 11.83 3.78 -13.99
C PHE A 23 10.62 2.85 -14.08
N VAL A 24 10.88 1.58 -14.38
CA VAL A 24 9.93 0.48 -14.21
C VAL A 24 10.09 -0.03 -12.79
N PRO A 25 9.02 -0.11 -11.98
CA PRO A 25 9.13 -0.62 -10.63
C PRO A 25 9.41 -2.13 -10.63
N LEU A 26 10.08 -2.60 -9.58
CA LEU A 26 10.22 -4.02 -9.30
C LEU A 26 8.88 -4.55 -8.75
N ALA A 27 8.36 -5.60 -9.40
CA ALA A 27 7.21 -6.33 -8.85
C ALA A 27 7.64 -7.09 -7.60
N LEU A 28 6.96 -6.84 -6.49
CA LEU A 28 7.26 -7.51 -5.22
C LEU A 28 6.84 -8.98 -5.27
N ASP A 29 7.66 -9.85 -4.70
CA ASP A 29 7.27 -11.20 -4.32
C ASP A 29 6.51 -11.21 -2.99
N ASP A 30 6.08 -12.38 -2.53
CA ASP A 30 5.30 -12.53 -1.29
C ASP A 30 6.08 -12.07 -0.05
N GLU A 31 7.39 -12.35 0.01
CA GLU A 31 8.26 -11.90 1.10
C GLU A 31 8.38 -10.37 1.11
N GLY A 32 8.57 -9.76 -0.05
CA GLY A 32 8.65 -8.31 -0.20
C GLY A 32 7.34 -7.61 0.17
N ILE A 33 6.18 -8.20 -0.16
CA ILE A 33 4.86 -7.68 0.23
C ILE A 33 4.70 -7.75 1.76
N ASN A 34 5.02 -8.88 2.37
CA ASN A 34 4.93 -9.04 3.83
C ASN A 34 5.88 -8.08 4.56
N LYS A 35 7.08 -7.87 4.02
CA LYS A 35 8.00 -6.85 4.55
C LYS A 35 7.40 -5.44 4.49
N GLN A 36 6.76 -5.06 3.39
CA GLN A 36 6.10 -3.76 3.29
C GLN A 36 4.97 -3.62 4.32
N ILE A 37 4.18 -4.67 4.53
CA ILE A 37 3.13 -4.68 5.56
C ILE A 37 3.74 -4.43 6.95
N ASP A 38 4.83 -5.12 7.28
CA ASP A 38 5.51 -4.96 8.57
C ASP A 38 6.15 -3.55 8.72
N ASP A 39 6.62 -2.95 7.62
CA ASP A 39 7.11 -1.56 7.61
C ASP A 39 5.98 -0.56 7.92
N PHE A 40 4.74 -0.78 7.41
CA PHE A 40 3.57 0.02 7.79
C PHE A 40 3.26 -0.09 9.28
N VAL A 41 3.31 -1.29 9.85
CA VAL A 41 3.08 -1.52 11.29
C VAL A 41 4.16 -0.81 12.12
N SER A 42 5.42 -0.95 11.74
CA SER A 42 6.56 -0.31 12.41
C SER A 42 6.43 1.22 12.38
N CYS A 43 6.05 1.79 11.25
CA CYS A 43 5.80 3.22 11.09
C CYS A 43 4.68 3.70 12.03
N ALA A 44 3.59 2.95 12.13
CA ALA A 44 2.48 3.26 13.03
C ALA A 44 2.88 3.20 14.52
N GLN A 45 3.71 2.21 14.89
CA GLN A 45 4.27 2.11 16.25
C GLN A 45 5.17 3.30 16.60
N LEU A 46 5.99 3.74 15.65
CA LEU A 46 6.83 4.93 15.82
C LEU A 46 5.99 6.20 16.01
N ALA A 47 4.92 6.36 15.21
CA ALA A 47 3.99 7.48 15.36
C ALA A 47 3.35 7.51 16.77
N LYS A 48 2.86 6.36 17.25
CA LYS A 48 2.31 6.24 18.61
C LYS A 48 3.35 6.58 19.67
N SER A 49 4.57 6.08 19.53
CA SER A 49 5.68 6.35 20.45
C SER A 49 6.09 7.82 20.45
N ALA A 50 5.93 8.52 19.34
CA ALA A 50 6.17 9.96 19.22
C ALA A 50 5.03 10.82 19.78
N GLY A 51 3.94 10.22 20.26
CA GLY A 51 2.84 10.92 20.92
C GLY A 51 1.69 11.34 19.99
N TYR A 52 1.62 10.81 18.77
CA TYR A 52 0.45 11.00 17.90
C TYR A 52 -0.75 10.22 18.41
N ASP A 53 -1.95 10.79 18.25
CA ASP A 53 -3.21 10.16 18.63
C ASP A 53 -3.73 9.16 17.59
N GLY A 54 -3.22 9.22 16.38
CA GLY A 54 -3.63 8.38 15.28
C GLY A 54 -2.78 8.56 14.03
N ILE A 55 -3.12 7.79 13.00
CA ILE A 55 -2.50 7.85 11.68
C ILE A 55 -3.55 7.80 10.58
N GLU A 56 -3.21 8.31 9.40
CA GLU A 56 -3.94 8.09 8.17
C GLU A 56 -3.17 7.09 7.29
N ILE A 57 -3.87 6.05 6.83
CA ILE A 57 -3.38 5.07 5.86
C ILE A 57 -3.90 5.50 4.49
N MET A 58 -3.00 5.83 3.57
CA MET A 58 -3.36 6.35 2.25
C MET A 58 -3.55 5.21 1.23
N GLY A 59 -4.81 4.83 0.98
CA GLY A 59 -5.20 3.86 -0.05
C GLY A 59 -5.70 4.51 -1.35
N SER A 60 -5.19 5.69 -1.71
CA SER A 60 -5.68 6.51 -2.82
C SER A 60 -4.55 7.09 -3.68
N GLU A 61 -4.93 7.82 -4.73
CA GLU A 61 -4.09 8.74 -5.52
C GLU A 61 -2.92 8.06 -6.26
N GLY A 62 -3.04 6.78 -6.60
CA GLY A 62 -2.03 6.04 -7.36
C GLY A 62 -0.78 5.67 -6.56
N TYR A 63 -0.79 5.83 -5.23
CA TYR A 63 0.30 5.40 -4.36
C TYR A 63 0.26 3.90 -4.08
N PHE A 64 1.20 3.40 -3.30
CA PHE A 64 1.51 1.98 -3.14
C PHE A 64 0.28 1.10 -2.85
N ILE A 65 -0.54 1.44 -1.85
CA ILE A 65 -1.74 0.66 -1.51
C ILE A 65 -2.78 0.72 -2.64
N ASN A 66 -3.01 1.91 -3.21
CA ASN A 66 -3.93 2.09 -4.32
C ASN A 66 -3.54 1.25 -5.54
N GLN A 67 -2.24 1.07 -5.80
CA GLN A 67 -1.74 0.25 -6.90
C GLN A 67 -2.12 -1.23 -6.74
N PHE A 68 -2.30 -1.74 -5.51
CA PHE A 68 -2.82 -3.09 -5.26
C PHE A 68 -4.32 -3.18 -5.52
N LEU A 69 -5.07 -2.13 -5.20
CA LEU A 69 -6.53 -2.09 -5.34
C LEU A 69 -6.99 -2.06 -6.81
N VAL A 70 -6.24 -1.36 -7.65
CA VAL A 70 -6.60 -1.03 -9.03
C VAL A 70 -6.12 -2.09 -10.01
N GLU A 71 -7.03 -2.64 -10.82
CA GLU A 71 -6.70 -3.67 -11.84
C GLU A 71 -5.69 -3.17 -12.87
N HIS A 72 -5.72 -1.88 -13.19
CA HIS A 72 -4.79 -1.30 -14.17
C HIS A 72 -3.33 -1.42 -13.73
N THR A 73 -3.06 -1.29 -12.44
CA THR A 73 -1.71 -1.34 -11.85
C THR A 73 -1.36 -2.67 -11.20
N ASN A 74 -2.38 -3.48 -10.85
CA ASN A 74 -2.20 -4.80 -10.27
C ASN A 74 -2.53 -5.89 -11.30
N LYS A 75 -1.49 -6.42 -11.93
CA LYS A 75 -1.56 -7.50 -12.93
C LYS A 75 -1.18 -8.87 -12.36
N ARG A 76 -1.26 -9.02 -11.03
CA ARG A 76 -0.89 -10.26 -10.34
C ARG A 76 -1.96 -11.33 -10.52
N GLU A 77 -1.51 -12.58 -10.54
CA GLU A 77 -2.37 -13.79 -10.61
C GLU A 77 -2.29 -14.63 -9.33
N ASP A 78 -1.59 -14.12 -8.32
CA ASP A 78 -1.47 -14.74 -6.99
C ASP A 78 -2.52 -14.23 -6.00
N THR A 79 -2.34 -14.55 -4.71
CA THR A 79 -3.27 -14.15 -3.64
C THR A 79 -3.36 -12.65 -3.38
N TRP A 80 -2.50 -11.83 -4.01
CA TRP A 80 -2.46 -10.38 -3.87
C TRP A 80 -3.07 -9.63 -5.07
N GLY A 81 -3.59 -10.37 -6.07
CA GLY A 81 -4.14 -9.79 -7.29
C GLY A 81 -5.25 -10.63 -7.92
N GLY A 82 -5.76 -10.19 -9.06
CA GLY A 82 -6.86 -10.81 -9.77
C GLY A 82 -8.22 -10.42 -9.18
N SER A 83 -8.84 -11.25 -8.35
CA SER A 83 -10.16 -10.98 -7.79
C SER A 83 -10.16 -9.73 -6.88
N TYR A 84 -11.35 -9.16 -6.69
CA TYR A 84 -11.54 -8.03 -5.79
C TYR A 84 -11.03 -8.33 -4.37
N GLU A 85 -11.36 -9.51 -3.84
CA GLU A 85 -10.93 -9.97 -2.52
C GLU A 85 -9.40 -10.02 -2.40
N ASN A 86 -8.73 -10.51 -3.44
CA ASN A 86 -7.27 -10.57 -3.46
C ASN A 86 -6.63 -9.19 -3.51
N ARG A 87 -7.19 -8.27 -4.31
CA ARG A 87 -6.69 -6.88 -4.38
C ARG A 87 -6.91 -6.12 -3.08
N MET A 88 -7.97 -6.43 -2.34
CA MET A 88 -8.26 -5.86 -1.02
C MET A 88 -7.40 -6.45 0.10
N ARG A 89 -6.75 -7.57 -0.11
CA ARG A 89 -5.99 -8.30 0.92
C ARG A 89 -4.90 -7.47 1.56
N LEU A 90 -4.10 -6.76 0.78
CA LEU A 90 -3.01 -5.92 1.31
C LEU A 90 -3.52 -4.83 2.27
N PRO A 91 -4.43 -3.93 1.87
CA PRO A 91 -4.91 -2.89 2.76
C PRO A 91 -5.62 -3.43 4.00
N ILE A 92 -6.40 -4.51 3.88
CA ILE A 92 -7.06 -5.13 5.03
C ILE A 92 -6.01 -5.67 6.00
N THR A 93 -5.01 -6.40 5.51
CA THR A 93 -3.94 -6.96 6.35
C THR A 93 -3.15 -5.85 7.07
N ILE A 94 -2.86 -4.74 6.40
CA ILE A 94 -2.19 -3.58 7.02
C ILE A 94 -3.03 -3.04 8.18
N VAL A 95 -4.33 -2.79 7.96
CA VAL A 95 -5.24 -2.25 8.99
C VAL A 95 -5.34 -3.22 10.17
N GLU A 96 -5.54 -4.51 9.92
CA GLU A 96 -5.66 -5.52 10.97
C GLU A 96 -4.39 -5.64 11.80
N LYS A 97 -3.22 -5.70 11.17
CA LYS A 97 -1.94 -5.77 11.88
C LYS A 97 -1.64 -4.51 12.69
N ILE A 98 -1.91 -3.32 12.16
CA ILE A 98 -1.75 -2.06 12.89
C ILE A 98 -2.72 -2.02 14.08
N ARG A 99 -3.98 -2.38 13.90
CA ARG A 99 -4.96 -2.44 14.99
C ARG A 99 -4.54 -3.41 16.08
N SER A 100 -4.08 -4.59 15.71
CA SER A 100 -3.56 -5.59 16.63
C SER A 100 -2.35 -5.09 17.44
N ALA A 101 -1.44 -4.37 16.78
CA ALA A 101 -0.22 -3.86 17.42
C ALA A 101 -0.46 -2.65 18.32
N LEU A 102 -1.41 -1.78 18.01
CA LEU A 102 -1.60 -0.48 18.67
C LEU A 102 -2.82 -0.41 19.59
N GLY A 103 -3.71 -1.40 19.51
CA GLY A 103 -4.93 -1.45 20.32
C GLY A 103 -6.06 -0.57 19.79
N GLU A 104 -7.22 -0.61 20.48
CA GLU A 104 -8.48 -0.02 19.99
C GLU A 104 -8.53 1.51 20.14
N ASN A 105 -7.74 2.08 21.04
CA ASN A 105 -7.78 3.51 21.35
C ASN A 105 -6.94 4.39 20.42
N PHE A 106 -6.14 3.80 19.53
CA PHE A 106 -5.34 4.54 18.57
C PHE A 106 -6.18 4.80 17.31
N LEU A 107 -6.29 6.07 16.91
CA LEU A 107 -7.11 6.45 15.76
C LEU A 107 -6.49 5.96 14.46
N LEU A 108 -7.26 5.20 13.68
CA LEU A 108 -6.90 4.79 12.31
C LEU A 108 -7.89 5.39 11.32
N ILE A 109 -7.39 6.19 10.40
CA ILE A 109 -8.14 6.73 9.27
C ILE A 109 -7.64 6.03 8.00
N PHE A 110 -8.57 5.51 7.19
CA PHE A 110 -8.22 4.95 5.88
C PHE A 110 -8.78 5.86 4.79
N ARG A 111 -7.89 6.41 3.97
CA ARG A 111 -8.29 7.18 2.80
C ARG A 111 -8.47 6.25 1.61
N LEU A 112 -9.65 6.28 1.00
CA LEU A 112 -9.99 5.49 -0.17
C LEU A 112 -10.39 6.41 -1.32
N LEU A 113 -9.98 6.06 -2.55
CA LEU A 113 -10.51 6.65 -3.76
C LEU A 113 -11.71 5.82 -4.23
N LEU A 114 -12.87 6.46 -4.40
CA LEU A 114 -14.11 5.78 -4.78
C LEU A 114 -14.27 5.63 -6.30
N GLU A 115 -13.56 6.44 -7.08
CA GLU A 115 -13.59 6.40 -8.53
C GLU A 115 -12.20 6.12 -9.08
N GLU A 116 -12.12 5.16 -9.99
CA GLU A 116 -10.94 4.90 -10.78
C GLU A 116 -10.91 5.92 -11.93
N LEU A 117 -10.12 6.98 -11.78
CA LEU A 117 -9.82 7.86 -12.89
C LEU A 117 -8.90 7.10 -13.85
N LEU A 118 -9.49 6.59 -14.93
CA LEU A 118 -8.74 6.10 -16.08
C LEU A 118 -8.10 7.31 -16.76
N LEU A 119 -6.86 7.59 -16.42
CA LEU A 119 -6.01 8.54 -17.15
C LEU A 119 -5.09 7.78 -18.09
#